data_5ff2a33aa6730e4cf870a1c8085e5827
#
_entry.id   5ff2a33aa6730e4cf870a1c8085e5827
#
_cell.length_a   1.000
_cell.length_b   1.000
_cell.length_c   1.000
_cell.angle_alpha   90.00
_cell.angle_beta   90.00
_cell.angle_gamma   90.00
#
_symmetry.space_group_name_H-M   'P 1'
#
loop_
_entity.id
_entity.type
_entity.pdbx_description
1 polymer ?
#
loop_
_entity_poly.entity_id
_entity_poly.type
_entity_poly.pdbx_seq_one_letter_code
_entity_poly.pdbx_strand_id
1 'polypeptide(L)'
;MKKLLRPTTFALLTMALCFTACENGNNSYPKEYLGFEKKAQDFSYQKNAEETELQVKIVAADKTSEDRIVFIESPARPTKPGSSSAPFYKIKDNKITIKGGSKSAKATILVYPRKVGTNEYIQLICRPQNGKSETTKMSSRLVRK
;
A
#
# COMPACT_ATOMS: atom_id res chain seq x y z
N MET A 1 -16.12 45.05 -34.57
CA MET A 1 -17.31 44.21 -34.50
C MET A 1 -17.06 42.75 -34.35
N LYS A 2 -15.93 42.29 -34.65
CA LYS A 2 -15.65 40.85 -34.76
C LYS A 2 -14.72 40.34 -33.70
N LYS A 3 -14.65 41.03 -32.64
CA LYS A 3 -13.57 40.80 -31.66
C LYS A 3 -14.01 40.09 -30.41
N LEU A 4 -15.22 39.59 -30.44
CA LEU A 4 -15.85 39.08 -29.25
C LEU A 4 -15.54 37.62 -28.96
N LEU A 5 -14.80 36.96 -29.85
CA LEU A 5 -14.51 35.53 -29.72
C LEU A 5 -13.25 35.21 -28.89
N ARG A 6 -12.53 36.22 -28.49
CA ARG A 6 -11.25 36.03 -27.84
C ARG A 6 -11.29 35.68 -26.34
N PRO A 7 -12.29 36.06 -25.56
CA PRO A 7 -12.26 35.75 -24.14
C PRO A 7 -12.60 34.30 -23.81
N THR A 8 -13.21 33.59 -24.73
CA THR A 8 -13.59 32.20 -24.44
C THR A 8 -12.44 31.20 -24.41
N THR A 9 -11.36 31.51 -25.05
CA THR A 9 -10.21 30.60 -25.12
C THR A 9 -9.39 30.64 -23.85
N PHE A 10 -9.41 31.73 -23.13
CA PHE A 10 -8.67 31.86 -21.88
C PHE A 10 -9.27 31.10 -20.71
N ALA A 11 -10.59 30.95 -20.71
CA ALA A 11 -11.26 30.26 -19.62
C ALA A 11 -10.96 28.75 -19.60
N LEU A 12 -10.75 28.15 -20.74
CA LEU A 12 -10.42 26.73 -20.85
C LEU A 12 -9.01 26.38 -20.41
N LEU A 13 -8.09 27.30 -20.61
CA LEU A 13 -6.70 27.08 -20.21
C LEU A 13 -6.51 27.15 -18.69
N THR A 14 -7.29 27.97 -18.03
CA THR A 14 -7.23 28.13 -16.57
C THR A 14 -7.77 26.92 -15.82
N MET A 15 -8.74 26.21 -16.39
CA MET A 15 -9.30 25.01 -15.79
C MET A 15 -8.34 23.82 -15.82
N ALA A 16 -7.54 23.71 -16.86
CA ALA A 16 -6.57 22.60 -16.95
C ALA A 16 -5.47 22.70 -15.91
N LEU A 17 -5.11 23.89 -15.48
CA LEU A 17 -4.09 24.11 -14.47
C LEU A 17 -4.57 23.77 -13.05
N CYS A 18 -5.86 23.88 -12.79
CA CYS A 18 -6.42 23.54 -11.49
C CYS A 18 -6.40 22.04 -11.21
N PHE A 19 -6.54 21.20 -12.24
CA PHE A 19 -6.49 19.75 -12.06
C PHE A 19 -5.10 19.24 -11.69
N THR A 20 -4.08 19.80 -12.25
CA THR A 20 -2.70 19.40 -11.92
C THR A 20 -2.28 19.81 -10.52
N ALA A 21 -2.80 20.89 -10.01
CA ALA A 21 -2.49 21.35 -8.65
C ALA A 21 -3.18 20.48 -7.58
N CYS A 22 -4.35 19.92 -7.87
CA CYS A 22 -5.07 19.07 -6.92
C CYS A 22 -4.47 17.68 -6.74
N GLU A 23 -3.80 17.15 -7.75
CA GLU A 23 -3.15 15.83 -7.65
C GLU A 23 -1.87 15.85 -6.82
N ASN A 24 -1.22 16.97 -6.72
CA ASN A 24 0.06 17.09 -6.03
C ASN A 24 -0.05 17.44 -4.53
N GLY A 25 -1.25 17.74 -4.05
CA GLY A 25 -1.44 18.28 -2.71
C GLY A 25 -1.52 17.27 -1.58
N ASN A 26 -1.78 15.99 -1.87
CA ASN A 26 -2.24 15.06 -0.84
C ASN A 26 -1.25 13.97 -0.42
N ASN A 27 -0.09 13.85 -1.03
CA ASN A 27 0.84 12.76 -0.77
C ASN A 27 2.26 13.24 -0.56
N SER A 28 2.48 14.09 0.45
CA SER A 28 3.84 14.45 0.82
C SER A 28 4.38 13.43 1.82
N TYR A 29 5.23 12.56 1.34
CA TYR A 29 6.00 11.67 2.19
C TYR A 29 7.31 12.34 2.60
N PRO A 30 7.87 11.98 3.77
CA PRO A 30 9.22 12.40 4.13
C PRO A 30 10.23 12.03 3.03
N LYS A 31 11.27 12.81 2.92
CA LYS A 31 12.36 12.52 2.01
C LYS A 31 12.92 11.11 2.30
N GLU A 32 13.20 10.37 1.25
CA GLU A 32 13.67 8.99 1.32
C GLU A 32 12.64 7.99 1.89
N TYR A 33 11.38 8.38 1.96
CA TYR A 33 10.34 7.44 2.38
C TYR A 33 10.25 6.26 1.41
N LEU A 34 10.24 5.06 1.97
CA LEU A 34 10.08 3.81 1.23
C LEU A 34 9.38 2.82 2.14
N GLY A 35 8.09 2.64 1.96
CA GLY A 35 7.30 1.81 2.85
C GLY A 35 5.84 1.72 2.47
N PHE A 36 5.00 1.30 3.40
CA PHE A 36 3.57 1.16 3.16
C PHE A 36 2.91 2.50 2.87
N GLU A 37 1.99 2.52 1.90
CA GLU A 37 1.18 3.70 1.60
C GLU A 37 0.26 4.06 2.77
N LYS A 38 -0.28 3.06 3.44
CA LYS A 38 -1.20 3.22 4.58
C LYS A 38 -0.67 2.49 5.80
N LYS A 39 -0.85 3.10 6.95
CA LYS A 39 -0.50 2.46 8.23
C LYS A 39 -1.56 1.51 8.72
N ALA A 40 -2.80 1.71 8.29
CA ALA A 40 -3.95 0.90 8.65
C ALA A 40 -4.92 0.82 7.49
N GLN A 41 -5.54 -0.33 7.32
CA GLN A 41 -6.61 -0.51 6.34
C GLN A 41 -7.56 -1.62 6.80
N ASP A 42 -8.78 -1.60 6.26
CA ASP A 42 -9.74 -2.68 6.44
C ASP A 42 -9.71 -3.59 5.21
N PHE A 43 -9.79 -4.88 5.45
CA PHE A 43 -9.88 -5.87 4.42
C PHE A 43 -11.12 -6.74 4.63
N SER A 44 -12.04 -6.67 3.68
CA SER A 44 -13.27 -7.46 3.72
C SER A 44 -13.09 -8.80 3.06
N TYR A 45 -13.55 -9.87 3.69
CA TYR A 45 -13.43 -11.23 3.18
C TYR A 45 -14.74 -12.01 3.35
N GLN A 46 -14.91 -13.05 2.53
CA GLN A 46 -16.02 -13.98 2.64
C GLN A 46 -15.55 -15.25 3.34
N LYS A 47 -16.24 -15.65 4.41
CA LYS A 47 -15.86 -16.80 5.23
C LYS A 47 -15.83 -18.12 4.46
N ASN A 48 -16.62 -18.22 3.40
CA ASN A 48 -16.76 -19.45 2.61
C ASN A 48 -15.60 -19.67 1.62
N ALA A 49 -14.84 -18.64 1.32
CA ALA A 49 -13.72 -18.75 0.40
C ALA A 49 -12.60 -19.58 1.03
N GLU A 50 -11.92 -20.37 0.21
CA GLU A 50 -10.75 -21.13 0.66
C GLU A 50 -9.55 -20.24 0.81
N GLU A 51 -9.40 -19.31 -0.12
CA GLU A 51 -8.27 -18.41 -0.20
C GLU A 51 -8.72 -17.09 -0.81
N THR A 52 -8.17 -16.00 -0.33
CA THR A 52 -8.38 -14.67 -0.91
C THR A 52 -7.07 -13.87 -0.88
N GLU A 53 -6.93 -12.93 -1.78
CA GLU A 53 -5.72 -12.11 -1.88
C GLU A 53 -5.96 -10.72 -1.32
N LEU A 54 -5.07 -10.29 -0.43
CA LEU A 54 -4.99 -8.92 0.07
C LEU A 54 -3.83 -8.23 -0.64
N GLN A 55 -4.12 -7.14 -1.33
CA GLN A 55 -3.11 -6.32 -1.97
C GLN A 55 -2.70 -5.18 -1.05
N VAL A 56 -1.40 -5.04 -0.86
CA VAL A 56 -0.81 -3.98 -0.04
C VAL A 56 0.11 -3.15 -0.92
N LYS A 57 -0.11 -1.84 -0.93
CA LYS A 57 0.69 -0.93 -1.74
C LYS A 57 1.88 -0.40 -0.97
N ILE A 58 3.03 -0.45 -1.61
CA ILE A 58 4.28 0.09 -1.11
C ILE A 58 4.64 1.28 -2.00
N VAL A 59 5.04 2.37 -1.39
CA VAL A 59 5.34 3.62 -2.08
C VAL A 59 6.70 4.17 -1.69
N ALA A 60 7.27 4.93 -2.61
CA ALA A 60 8.47 5.69 -2.39
C ALA A 60 8.20 7.17 -2.61
N ALA A 61 8.89 8.04 -1.86
CA ALA A 61 8.74 9.48 -2.01
C ALA A 61 9.19 9.95 -3.38
N ASP A 62 10.28 9.41 -3.89
CA ASP A 62 10.90 9.85 -5.13
C ASP A 62 11.06 8.71 -6.14
N LYS A 63 11.10 9.07 -7.42
CA LYS A 63 11.52 8.17 -8.48
C LYS A 63 13.04 8.11 -8.50
N THR A 64 13.58 6.92 -8.72
CA THR A 64 15.01 6.71 -8.96
C THR A 64 15.21 5.96 -10.26
N SER A 65 16.39 6.06 -10.83
CA SER A 65 16.73 5.29 -12.04
C SER A 65 16.98 3.82 -11.75
N GLU A 66 17.29 3.49 -10.50
CA GLU A 66 17.61 2.13 -10.09
C GLU A 66 16.42 1.47 -9.40
N ASP A 67 16.41 0.14 -9.46
CA ASP A 67 15.43 -0.66 -8.73
C ASP A 67 15.70 -0.58 -7.23
N ARG A 68 14.64 -0.56 -6.45
CA ARG A 68 14.70 -0.56 -4.98
C ARG A 68 13.99 -1.78 -4.45
N ILE A 69 14.57 -2.38 -3.43
CA ILE A 69 14.06 -3.61 -2.84
C ILE A 69 13.61 -3.35 -1.42
N VAL A 70 12.46 -3.89 -1.06
CA VAL A 70 11.95 -3.94 0.30
C VAL A 70 11.58 -5.38 0.66
N PHE A 71 11.73 -5.70 1.93
CA PHE A 71 11.30 -6.99 2.47
C PHE A 71 10.04 -6.80 3.30
N ILE A 72 9.08 -7.68 3.06
CA ILE A 72 7.83 -7.70 3.82
C ILE A 72 7.89 -8.88 4.78
N GLU A 73 7.72 -8.57 6.05
CA GLU A 73 7.79 -9.56 7.12
C GLU A 73 6.53 -9.47 7.98
N SER A 74 6.24 -10.57 8.66
CA SER A 74 5.19 -10.61 9.66
C SER A 74 5.85 -10.74 11.04
N PRO A 75 5.46 -9.92 12.03
CA PRO A 75 5.99 -10.07 13.38
C PRO A 75 5.59 -11.42 13.95
N ALA A 76 6.50 -12.02 14.75
CA ALA A 76 6.20 -13.26 15.43
C ALA A 76 5.00 -13.07 16.37
N ARG A 77 3.99 -13.91 16.22
CA ARG A 77 2.86 -13.92 17.15
C ARG A 77 3.26 -14.63 18.43
N PRO A 78 2.94 -14.06 19.59
CA PRO A 78 3.07 -14.80 20.83
C PRO A 78 2.09 -15.96 20.80
N THR A 79 2.60 -17.16 20.65
CA THR A 79 1.80 -18.37 20.78
C THR A 79 1.48 -18.61 22.24
N LYS A 80 0.21 -18.56 22.60
CA LYS A 80 -0.23 -19.03 23.91
C LYS A 80 0.04 -20.54 24.00
N PRO A 81 0.62 -21.03 25.08
CA PRO A 81 0.80 -22.47 25.28
C PRO A 81 -0.55 -23.18 25.12
N GLY A 82 -0.64 -24.16 24.22
CA GLY A 82 -1.86 -24.93 23.98
C GLY A 82 -2.74 -24.45 22.83
N SER A 83 -2.45 -23.33 22.16
CA SER A 83 -3.19 -22.94 20.96
C SER A 83 -2.45 -23.40 19.70
N SER A 84 -2.99 -24.39 19.02
CA SER A 84 -2.56 -24.75 17.68
C SER A 84 -3.21 -23.81 16.67
N SER A 85 -2.84 -22.55 16.66
CA SER A 85 -3.34 -21.63 15.66
C SER A 85 -2.50 -21.76 14.40
N ALA A 86 -2.97 -22.54 13.44
CA ALA A 86 -2.44 -22.49 12.09
C ALA A 86 -2.51 -21.03 11.59
N PRO A 87 -1.47 -20.54 10.91
CA PRO A 87 -1.49 -19.18 10.40
C PRO A 87 -2.64 -19.02 9.41
N PHE A 88 -3.43 -17.95 9.58
CA PHE A 88 -4.57 -17.66 8.69
C PHE A 88 -4.17 -16.81 7.49
N TYR A 89 -2.90 -16.44 7.36
CA TYR A 89 -2.38 -15.71 6.22
C TYR A 89 -0.93 -16.08 5.93
N LYS A 90 -0.52 -15.83 4.69
CA LYS A 90 0.85 -16.06 4.23
C LYS A 90 1.26 -14.92 3.31
N ILE A 91 2.48 -14.43 3.45
CA ILE A 91 3.06 -13.47 2.53
C ILE A 91 3.49 -14.24 1.28
N LYS A 92 2.90 -13.91 0.13
CA LYS A 92 3.19 -14.60 -1.13
C LYS A 92 4.60 -14.29 -1.60
N ASP A 93 4.94 -13.01 -1.65
CA ASP A 93 6.26 -12.53 -2.05
C ASP A 93 6.81 -11.64 -0.94
N ASN A 94 7.84 -12.12 -0.25
CA ASN A 94 8.46 -11.36 0.83
C ASN A 94 9.47 -10.31 0.33
N LYS A 95 9.93 -10.45 -0.90
CA LYS A 95 10.84 -9.51 -1.55
C LYS A 95 10.10 -8.76 -2.63
N ILE A 96 9.97 -7.45 -2.46
CA ILE A 96 9.25 -6.59 -3.39
C ILE A 96 10.23 -5.63 -4.05
N THR A 97 10.16 -5.53 -5.36
CA THR A 97 11.00 -4.63 -6.14
C THR A 97 10.18 -3.47 -6.67
N ILE A 98 10.57 -2.26 -6.33
CA ILE A 98 10.08 -1.04 -6.98
C ILE A 98 11.03 -0.72 -8.10
N LYS A 99 10.57 -0.91 -9.33
CA LYS A 99 11.42 -0.73 -10.51
C LYS A 99 11.85 0.72 -10.69
N GLY A 100 13.01 0.91 -11.28
CA GLY A 100 13.50 2.23 -11.66
C GLY A 100 12.47 2.97 -12.51
N GLY A 101 12.27 4.24 -12.22
CA GLY A 101 11.25 5.07 -12.84
C GLY A 101 9.86 4.95 -12.23
N SER A 102 9.64 4.03 -11.28
CA SER A 102 8.37 3.85 -10.58
C SER A 102 8.45 4.33 -9.13
N LYS A 103 7.31 4.70 -8.58
CA LYS A 103 7.17 5.11 -7.16
C LYS A 103 6.39 4.10 -6.33
N SER A 104 5.92 3.02 -6.90
CA SER A 104 5.09 2.08 -6.17
C SER A 104 5.23 0.65 -6.66
N ALA A 105 4.88 -0.27 -5.79
CA ALA A 105 4.75 -1.68 -6.07
C ALA A 105 3.67 -2.27 -5.16
N LYS A 106 3.21 -3.46 -5.46
CA LYS A 106 2.19 -4.16 -4.67
C LYS A 106 2.76 -5.45 -4.11
N ALA A 107 2.46 -5.71 -2.85
CA ALA A 107 2.69 -6.99 -2.21
C ALA A 107 1.38 -7.75 -2.09
N THR A 108 1.41 -9.05 -2.30
CA THR A 108 0.24 -9.91 -2.19
C THR A 108 0.34 -10.77 -0.94
N ILE A 109 -0.71 -10.73 -0.14
CA ILE A 109 -0.87 -11.55 1.06
C ILE A 109 -2.01 -12.52 0.82
N LEU A 110 -1.75 -13.80 0.97
CA LEU A 110 -2.77 -14.84 0.89
C LEU A 110 -3.46 -14.96 2.24
N VAL A 111 -4.78 -14.82 2.25
CA VAL A 111 -5.59 -14.95 3.46
C VAL A 111 -6.45 -16.20 3.32
N TYR A 112 -6.51 -16.98 4.40
CA TYR A 112 -7.32 -18.20 4.47
C TYR A 112 -8.57 -17.93 5.32
N PRO A 113 -9.69 -17.54 4.72
CA PRO A 113 -10.88 -17.07 5.45
C PRO A 113 -11.42 -18.06 6.47
N ARG A 114 -11.34 -19.35 6.19
CA ARG A 114 -11.82 -20.39 7.11
C ARG A 114 -11.02 -20.48 8.40
N LYS A 115 -9.77 -20.00 8.38
CA LYS A 115 -8.88 -20.00 9.53
C LYS A 115 -8.91 -18.71 10.32
N VAL A 116 -9.60 -17.67 9.82
CA VAL A 116 -9.70 -16.38 10.49
C VAL A 116 -10.64 -16.47 11.67
N GLY A 117 -10.15 -16.10 12.84
CA GLY A 117 -10.95 -16.01 14.06
C GLY A 117 -11.71 -14.69 14.17
N THR A 118 -12.18 -14.39 15.37
CA THR A 118 -12.88 -13.13 15.66
C THR A 118 -11.88 -12.02 15.96
N ASN A 119 -12.11 -10.84 15.39
CA ASN A 119 -11.26 -9.66 15.61
C ASN A 119 -9.78 -9.88 15.29
N GLU A 120 -9.52 -10.48 14.15
CA GLU A 120 -8.15 -10.73 13.71
C GLU A 120 -7.58 -9.57 12.91
N TYR A 121 -6.27 -9.39 13.04
CA TYR A 121 -5.49 -8.40 12.32
C TYR A 121 -4.31 -9.06 11.63
N ILE A 122 -3.97 -8.55 10.46
CA ILE A 122 -2.70 -8.85 9.80
C ILE A 122 -1.76 -7.69 10.09
N GLN A 123 -0.62 -7.98 10.69
CA GLN A 123 0.43 -6.99 10.92
C GLN A 123 1.60 -7.29 10.00
N LEU A 124 2.07 -6.28 9.32
CA LEU A 124 3.17 -6.39 8.37
C LEU A 124 4.24 -5.35 8.69
N ILE A 125 5.47 -5.72 8.42
CA ILE A 125 6.65 -4.88 8.55
C ILE A 125 7.30 -4.77 7.18
N CYS A 126 7.55 -3.55 6.72
CA CYS A 126 8.29 -3.28 5.50
C CYS A 126 9.69 -2.80 5.85
N ARG A 127 10.68 -3.56 5.45
CA ARG A 127 12.08 -3.26 5.73
C ARG A 127 12.82 -2.96 4.43
N PRO A 128 13.15 -1.68 4.16
CA PRO A 128 13.93 -1.33 2.99
C PRO A 128 15.34 -1.91 3.05
N GLN A 129 15.85 -2.34 1.90
CA GLN A 129 17.20 -2.89 1.80
C GLN A 129 18.30 -1.83 1.89
N ASN A 130 17.99 -0.59 1.52
CA ASN A 130 18.99 0.47 1.39
C ASN A 130 19.63 0.95 2.69
N GLY A 131 19.08 0.60 3.85
CA GLY A 131 19.58 1.06 5.14
C GLY A 131 19.38 2.55 5.44
N LYS A 132 18.85 3.33 4.51
CA LYS A 132 18.60 4.77 4.64
C LYS A 132 17.16 5.08 5.00
N SER A 133 16.24 4.30 4.47
CA SER A 133 14.81 4.46 4.75
C SER A 133 14.41 3.72 6.00
N GLU A 134 13.49 4.30 6.74
CA GLU A 134 13.01 3.70 7.98
C GLU A 134 12.12 2.49 7.72
N THR A 135 12.13 1.56 8.66
CA THR A 135 11.20 0.43 8.66
C THR A 135 9.79 0.93 8.97
N THR A 136 8.83 0.55 8.15
CA THR A 136 7.43 0.93 8.34
C THR A 136 6.59 -0.29 8.73
N LYS A 137 5.48 -0.02 9.40
CA LYS A 137 4.55 -1.04 9.85
C LYS A 137 3.15 -0.70 9.39
N MET A 138 2.35 -1.74 9.12
CA MET A 138 0.94 -1.57 8.86
C MET A 138 0.11 -2.63 9.57
N SER A 139 -1.14 -2.30 9.82
CA SER A 139 -2.12 -3.23 10.37
C SER A 139 -3.34 -3.26 9.47
N SER A 140 -3.78 -4.45 9.11
CA SER A 140 -5.01 -4.65 8.35
C SER A 140 -6.03 -5.38 9.21
N ARG A 141 -7.17 -4.73 9.44
CA ARG A 141 -8.28 -5.34 10.15
C ARG A 141 -9.08 -6.20 9.19
N LEU A 142 -9.34 -7.45 9.58
CA LEU A 142 -10.13 -8.36 8.79
C LEU A 142 -11.61 -8.22 9.13
N VAL A 143 -12.41 -7.86 8.13
CA VAL A 143 -13.84 -7.63 8.28
C VAL A 143 -14.59 -8.69 7.49
N ARG A 144 -15.39 -9.50 8.18
CA ARG A 144 -16.24 -10.50 7.55
C ARG A 144 -17.42 -9.83 6.85
N LYS A 145 -17.64 -10.18 5.60
CA LYS A 145 -18.85 -9.84 4.86
C LYS A 145 -19.97 -10.80 5.15
#